data_bcab0fff661f807c7466894c4fb39498
#
_entry.id   bcab0fff661f807c7466894c4fb39498
#
_cell.length_a   1.000
_cell.length_b   1.000
_cell.length_c   1.000
_cell.angle_alpha   90.00
_cell.angle_beta   90.00
_cell.angle_gamma   90.00
#
_symmetry.space_group_name_H-M   'P 1'
#
loop_
_entity.id
_entity.type
_entity.pdbx_description
1 polymer ?
#
loop_
_entity_poly.entity_id
_entity_poly.type
_entity_poly.pdbx_seq_one_letter_code
_entity_poly.pdbx_strand_id
1 'polypeptide(L)'
;MKNLIIFDHPYTAEAWRNIPHQRSFCAALCKNITDKLEARGDEVDLLDLHADGFDPVMRAEDLANWRRGNPITNQIADYQARVKSADRLIFIFPIWWDSMPAMTKGFIDKVYAKDLLYTQPSEYRLVTRLNHDTEIVLVTPLGMPLPIYKYIMRAPAVRIFKQSIFRKIGIKNFRWLPYARVDKMTAEQRAQLLANVPF
;
A
#
# COMPACT_ATOMS: atom_id res chain seq x y z
N MET A 1 -3.81 18.17 -0.43
CA MET A 1 -4.24 16.87 0.14
C MET A 1 -3.09 16.26 0.91
N LYS A 2 -3.40 15.51 1.97
CA LYS A 2 -2.39 14.73 2.70
C LYS A 2 -2.36 13.30 2.17
N ASN A 3 -1.25 12.93 1.55
CA ASN A 3 -1.05 11.60 0.96
C ASN A 3 -0.11 10.80 1.84
N LEU A 4 -0.47 9.55 2.18
CA LEU A 4 0.41 8.61 2.82
C LEU A 4 0.76 7.50 1.83
N ILE A 5 2.03 7.37 1.50
CA ILE A 5 2.56 6.28 0.69
C ILE A 5 3.00 5.16 1.64
N ILE A 6 2.48 3.96 1.45
CA ILE A 6 2.91 2.73 2.12
C ILE A 6 3.70 1.94 1.07
N PHE A 7 5.02 1.93 1.23
CA PHE A 7 5.95 1.34 0.29
C PHE A 7 6.50 0.02 0.80
N ASP A 8 6.44 -1.00 -0.04
CA ASP A 8 6.94 -2.34 0.29
C ASP A 8 7.77 -2.91 -0.87
N HIS A 9 9.08 -2.83 -0.73
CA HIS A 9 10.04 -3.50 -1.60
C HIS A 9 11.38 -3.67 -0.87
N PRO A 10 12.05 -4.85 -0.96
CA PRO A 10 13.30 -5.15 -0.23
C PRO A 10 14.44 -4.16 -0.46
N TYR A 11 14.46 -3.52 -1.63
CA TYR A 11 15.48 -2.52 -1.97
C TYR A 11 15.18 -1.11 -1.46
N THR A 12 14.12 -0.92 -0.67
CA THR A 12 13.66 0.36 -0.15
C THR A 12 13.35 1.42 -1.23
N ALA A 13 12.78 2.57 -0.84
CA ALA A 13 12.48 3.67 -1.75
C ALA A 13 13.74 4.30 -2.38
N GLU A 14 14.90 4.18 -1.74
CA GLU A 14 16.19 4.66 -2.23
C GLU A 14 16.65 3.96 -3.53
N ALA A 15 16.11 2.79 -3.84
CA ALA A 15 16.46 2.03 -5.04
C ALA A 15 16.08 2.74 -6.37
N TRP A 16 15.36 3.86 -6.32
CA TRP A 16 15.08 4.69 -7.49
C TRP A 16 16.37 5.32 -8.07
N ARG A 17 17.39 5.52 -7.24
CA ARG A 17 18.71 6.08 -7.64
C ARG A 17 19.52 5.12 -8.50
N ASN A 18 19.16 3.84 -8.53
CA ASN A 18 19.85 2.80 -9.30
C ASN A 18 21.37 2.69 -9.01
N ILE A 19 21.76 2.71 -7.73
CA ILE A 19 23.14 2.69 -7.24
C ILE A 19 23.38 1.53 -6.29
N PRO A 20 24.54 0.87 -6.37
CA PRO A 20 25.00 0.07 -7.49
C PRO A 20 24.15 -1.21 -7.53
N HIS A 21 23.58 -1.54 -8.62
CA HIS A 21 22.70 -2.71 -8.83
C HIS A 21 21.37 -2.72 -8.04
N GLN A 22 21.15 -1.84 -7.09
CA GLN A 22 19.87 -1.65 -6.42
C GLN A 22 18.97 -0.79 -7.31
N ARG A 23 18.07 -1.45 -8.04
CA ARG A 23 17.06 -0.77 -8.84
C ARG A 23 15.72 -1.45 -8.67
N SER A 24 14.68 -0.66 -8.43
CA SER A 24 13.33 -1.15 -8.29
C SER A 24 12.37 -0.25 -9.07
N PHE A 25 11.54 -0.86 -9.91
CA PHE A 25 10.49 -0.10 -10.59
C PHE A 25 9.44 0.42 -9.60
N CYS A 26 9.19 -0.31 -8.50
CA CYS A 26 8.36 0.20 -7.39
C CYS A 26 8.96 1.50 -6.81
N ALA A 27 10.28 1.53 -6.57
CA ALA A 27 10.95 2.72 -6.04
C ALA A 27 10.91 3.90 -7.04
N ALA A 28 11.07 3.62 -8.34
CA ALA A 28 10.92 4.65 -9.37
C ALA A 28 9.49 5.19 -9.45
N LEU A 29 8.47 4.34 -9.31
CA LEU A 29 7.06 4.76 -9.19
C LEU A 29 6.84 5.60 -7.93
N CYS A 30 7.37 5.18 -6.78
CA CYS A 30 7.27 5.91 -5.52
C CYS A 30 7.82 7.33 -5.68
N LYS A 31 9.07 7.45 -6.16
CA LYS A 31 9.70 8.75 -6.40
C LYS A 31 8.89 9.62 -7.37
N ASN A 32 8.48 9.07 -8.51
CA ASN A 32 7.71 9.80 -9.52
C ASN A 32 6.35 10.29 -8.99
N ILE A 33 5.66 9.46 -8.22
CA ILE A 33 4.38 9.82 -7.59
C ILE A 33 4.59 10.93 -6.56
N THR A 34 5.62 10.80 -5.71
CA THR A 34 5.99 11.83 -4.73
C THR A 34 6.23 13.16 -5.41
N ASP A 35 7.10 13.20 -6.42
CA ASP A 35 7.46 14.44 -7.14
C ASP A 35 6.23 15.12 -7.76
N LYS A 36 5.33 14.33 -8.38
CA LYS A 36 4.12 14.87 -8.99
C LYS A 36 3.13 15.43 -7.96
N LEU A 37 3.00 14.78 -6.82
CA LEU A 37 2.12 15.24 -5.75
C LEU A 37 2.66 16.53 -5.11
N GLU A 38 3.95 16.57 -4.80
CA GLU A 38 4.63 17.74 -4.24
C GLU A 38 4.58 18.94 -5.22
N ALA A 39 4.81 18.70 -6.52
CA ALA A 39 4.69 19.73 -7.56
C ALA A 39 3.29 20.36 -7.66
N ARG A 40 2.26 19.65 -7.19
CA ARG A 40 0.87 20.15 -7.09
C ARG A 40 0.57 20.85 -5.76
N GLY A 41 1.55 20.90 -4.85
CA GLY A 41 1.37 21.45 -3.51
C GLY A 41 0.68 20.49 -2.52
N ASP A 42 0.61 19.20 -2.84
CA ASP A 42 0.12 18.18 -1.93
C ASP A 42 1.19 17.82 -0.88
N GLU A 43 0.76 17.52 0.34
CA GLU A 43 1.63 16.94 1.39
C GLU A 43 1.83 15.46 1.11
N VAL A 44 3.08 14.99 1.14
CA VAL A 44 3.43 13.58 0.94
C VAL A 44 4.20 13.06 2.15
N ASP A 45 3.71 11.99 2.72
CA ASP A 45 4.31 11.26 3.82
C ASP A 45 4.63 9.82 3.36
N LEU A 46 5.79 9.28 3.73
CA LEU A 46 6.27 7.98 3.27
C LEU A 46 6.51 7.03 4.44
N LEU A 47 5.86 5.88 4.41
CA LEU A 47 6.20 4.69 5.19
C LEU A 47 6.94 3.70 4.29
N ASP A 48 8.25 3.61 4.42
CA ASP A 48 9.05 2.56 3.78
C ASP A 48 9.22 1.39 4.76
N LEU A 49 8.39 0.37 4.62
CA LEU A 49 8.28 -0.72 5.58
C LEU A 49 9.61 -1.46 5.80
N HIS A 50 10.45 -1.56 4.76
CA HIS A 50 11.77 -2.19 4.89
C HIS A 50 12.81 -1.25 5.51
N ALA A 51 12.84 0.02 5.13
CA ALA A 51 13.75 1.00 5.71
C ALA A 51 13.44 1.26 7.18
N ASP A 52 12.16 1.25 7.54
CA ASP A 52 11.67 1.45 8.92
C ASP A 52 11.89 0.23 9.83
N GLY A 53 12.41 -0.89 9.29
CA GLY A 53 12.58 -2.13 10.02
C GLY A 53 11.29 -2.72 10.58
N PHE A 54 10.18 -2.52 9.85
CA PHE A 54 8.87 -3.00 10.28
C PHE A 54 8.84 -4.53 10.38
N ASP A 55 8.38 -5.05 11.54
CA ASP A 55 8.19 -6.49 11.75
C ASP A 55 6.75 -6.91 11.36
N PRO A 56 6.57 -7.67 10.26
CA PRO A 56 5.26 -8.07 9.79
C PRO A 56 4.61 -9.22 10.59
N VAL A 57 5.36 -9.87 11.47
CA VAL A 57 4.89 -11.08 12.17
C VAL A 57 3.99 -10.71 13.34
N MET A 58 2.74 -11.18 13.29
CA MET A 58 1.78 -11.09 14.42
C MET A 58 2.10 -12.15 15.46
N ARG A 59 2.55 -11.76 16.65
CA ARG A 59 2.84 -12.67 17.77
C ARG A 59 1.64 -12.77 18.71
N ALA A 60 1.67 -13.71 19.65
CA ALA A 60 0.58 -13.93 20.61
C ALA A 60 0.28 -12.68 21.46
N GLU A 61 1.31 -12.00 21.94
CA GLU A 61 1.18 -10.75 22.69
C GLU A 61 0.69 -9.57 21.83
N ASP A 62 1.11 -9.52 20.57
CA ASP A 62 0.58 -8.54 19.59
C ASP A 62 -0.93 -8.73 19.43
N LEU A 63 -1.38 -9.96 19.25
CA LEU A 63 -2.79 -10.30 19.11
C LEU A 63 -3.61 -9.94 20.38
N ALA A 64 -3.01 -10.12 21.57
CA ALA A 64 -3.65 -9.73 22.81
C ALA A 64 -3.88 -8.22 22.91
N ASN A 65 -2.90 -7.41 22.53
CA ASN A 65 -3.01 -5.95 22.45
C ASN A 65 -4.00 -5.51 21.40
N TRP A 66 -3.92 -6.10 20.19
CA TRP A 66 -4.85 -5.84 19.10
C TRP A 66 -6.32 -6.06 19.51
N ARG A 67 -6.63 -7.15 20.24
CA ARG A 67 -7.97 -7.45 20.75
C ARG A 67 -8.49 -6.44 21.77
N ARG A 68 -7.59 -5.78 22.50
CA ARG A 68 -7.92 -4.74 23.49
C ARG A 68 -8.04 -3.34 22.88
N GLY A 69 -7.77 -3.19 21.58
CA GLY A 69 -7.71 -1.89 20.91
C GLY A 69 -6.50 -1.06 21.31
N ASN A 70 -5.44 -1.70 21.83
CA ASN A 70 -4.19 -1.03 22.17
C ASN A 70 -3.20 -1.12 21.00
N PRO A 71 -2.37 -0.09 20.74
CA PRO A 71 -1.25 -0.20 19.83
C PRO A 71 -0.28 -1.30 20.29
N ILE A 72 0.23 -2.07 19.33
CA ILE A 72 1.15 -3.19 19.61
C ILE A 72 2.52 -2.65 20.03
N THR A 73 3.00 -1.61 19.34
CA THR A 73 4.28 -0.91 19.60
C THR A 73 4.12 0.58 19.33
N ASN A 74 5.11 1.39 19.73
CA ASN A 74 5.14 2.82 19.39
C ASN A 74 5.17 3.05 17.87
N GLN A 75 5.89 2.21 17.11
CA GLN A 75 5.90 2.26 15.65
C GLN A 75 4.50 2.03 15.07
N ILE A 76 3.77 1.04 15.58
CA ILE A 76 2.39 0.78 15.14
C ILE A 76 1.46 1.93 15.51
N ALA A 77 1.64 2.53 16.70
CA ALA A 77 0.86 3.71 17.12
C ALA A 77 1.09 4.91 16.17
N ASP A 78 2.35 5.16 15.79
CA ASP A 78 2.73 6.18 14.82
C ASP A 78 2.07 5.90 13.45
N TYR A 79 2.21 4.68 12.92
CA TYR A 79 1.60 4.27 11.66
C TYR A 79 0.07 4.45 11.66
N GLN A 80 -0.59 4.10 12.76
CA GLN A 80 -2.04 4.29 12.92
C GLN A 80 -2.43 5.77 12.90
N ALA A 81 -1.65 6.65 13.54
CA ALA A 81 -1.89 8.08 13.54
C ALA A 81 -1.72 8.67 12.12
N ARG A 82 -0.67 8.27 11.41
CA ARG A 82 -0.39 8.70 10.04
C ARG A 82 -1.48 8.22 9.07
N VAL A 83 -1.90 6.95 9.16
CA VAL A 83 -3.02 6.40 8.38
C VAL A 83 -4.32 7.17 8.63
N LYS A 84 -4.63 7.50 9.89
CA LYS A 84 -5.83 8.27 10.23
C LYS A 84 -5.85 9.69 9.68
N SER A 85 -4.68 10.32 9.60
CA SER A 85 -4.55 11.72 9.19
C SER A 85 -4.54 11.92 7.68
N ALA A 86 -4.40 10.84 6.90
CA ALA A 86 -4.27 10.90 5.46
C ALA A 86 -5.63 11.00 4.74
N ASP A 87 -5.69 11.85 3.71
CA ASP A 87 -6.82 11.92 2.78
C ASP A 87 -6.75 10.81 1.73
N ARG A 88 -5.52 10.37 1.41
CA ARG A 88 -5.24 9.32 0.43
C ARG A 88 -4.17 8.36 0.94
N LEU A 89 -4.44 7.06 0.83
CA LEU A 89 -3.49 5.98 1.11
C LEU A 89 -3.03 5.35 -0.21
N ILE A 90 -1.73 5.41 -0.48
CA ILE A 90 -1.13 4.91 -1.72
C ILE A 90 -0.25 3.71 -1.35
N PHE A 91 -0.70 2.51 -1.69
CA PHE A 91 0.07 1.28 -1.50
C PHE A 91 0.88 0.99 -2.75
N ILE A 92 2.21 0.86 -2.61
CA ILE A 92 3.13 0.54 -3.71
C ILE A 92 3.90 -0.72 -3.36
N PHE A 93 3.62 -1.82 -4.08
CA PHE A 93 4.31 -3.09 -3.91
C PHE A 93 4.22 -3.97 -5.17
N PRO A 94 5.17 -4.90 -5.39
CA PRO A 94 5.08 -5.86 -6.49
C PRO A 94 4.07 -6.96 -6.18
N ILE A 95 3.35 -7.44 -7.19
CA ILE A 95 2.54 -8.66 -7.05
C ILE A 95 3.48 -9.87 -7.04
N TRP A 96 3.51 -10.61 -5.93
CA TRP A 96 4.24 -11.86 -5.76
C TRP A 96 3.27 -13.01 -5.51
N TRP A 97 3.40 -14.08 -6.30
CA TRP A 97 2.50 -15.24 -6.18
C TRP A 97 1.03 -14.84 -6.14
N ASP A 98 0.64 -13.94 -7.05
CA ASP A 98 -0.71 -13.38 -7.20
C ASP A 98 -1.26 -12.64 -5.97
N SER A 99 -0.40 -12.35 -4.98
CA SER A 99 -0.76 -11.70 -3.72
C SER A 99 0.13 -10.49 -3.41
N MET A 100 -0.17 -9.83 -2.28
CA MET A 100 0.71 -8.85 -1.68
C MET A 100 1.89 -9.53 -0.99
N PRO A 101 3.06 -8.86 -0.88
CA PRO A 101 4.17 -9.35 -0.09
C PRO A 101 3.84 -9.46 1.41
N ALA A 102 4.64 -10.23 2.14
CA ALA A 102 4.44 -10.49 3.57
C ALA A 102 4.45 -9.20 4.42
N MET A 103 5.32 -8.23 4.09
CA MET A 103 5.39 -6.93 4.77
C MET A 103 4.08 -6.17 4.66
N THR A 104 3.52 -6.02 3.45
CA THR A 104 2.22 -5.38 3.25
C THR A 104 1.10 -6.12 4.00
N LYS A 105 1.11 -7.47 3.99
CA LYS A 105 0.10 -8.24 4.73
C LYS A 105 0.22 -8.01 6.23
N GLY A 106 1.43 -8.05 6.78
CA GLY A 106 1.69 -7.77 8.18
C GLY A 106 1.32 -6.34 8.58
N PHE A 107 1.56 -5.35 7.70
CA PHE A 107 1.11 -3.98 7.90
C PHE A 107 -0.43 -3.93 8.07
N ILE A 108 -1.19 -4.58 7.18
CA ILE A 108 -2.64 -4.65 7.30
C ILE A 108 -3.05 -5.34 8.61
N ASP A 109 -2.43 -6.46 8.96
CA ASP A 109 -2.80 -7.23 10.15
C ASP A 109 -2.53 -6.48 11.46
N LYS A 110 -1.41 -5.77 11.55
CA LYS A 110 -0.96 -5.11 12.79
C LYS A 110 -1.49 -3.68 12.93
N VAL A 111 -1.59 -2.93 11.83
CA VAL A 111 -1.99 -1.50 11.84
C VAL A 111 -3.51 -1.34 11.81
N TYR A 112 -4.23 -2.16 11.02
CA TYR A 112 -5.69 -2.08 10.90
C TYR A 112 -6.38 -2.78 12.08
N ALA A 113 -6.18 -2.26 13.27
CA ALA A 113 -6.74 -2.82 14.49
C ALA A 113 -8.16 -2.33 14.75
N LYS A 114 -8.97 -3.23 15.35
CA LYS A 114 -10.31 -2.92 15.86
C LYS A 114 -10.24 -1.79 16.89
N ASP A 115 -11.25 -0.92 16.88
CA ASP A 115 -11.39 0.26 17.73
C ASP A 115 -10.34 1.36 17.56
N LEU A 116 -9.32 1.13 16.71
CA LEU A 116 -8.34 2.12 16.28
C LEU A 116 -8.62 2.67 14.87
N LEU A 117 -8.66 1.81 13.84
CA LEU A 117 -8.93 2.22 12.46
C LEU A 117 -10.32 1.83 11.94
N TYR A 118 -10.99 0.90 12.62
CA TYR A 118 -12.39 0.55 12.35
C TYR A 118 -13.10 0.10 13.63
N THR A 119 -14.42 0.14 13.63
CA THR A 119 -15.28 -0.41 14.69
C THR A 119 -16.14 -1.54 14.17
N GLN A 120 -16.65 -2.35 15.08
CA GLN A 120 -17.57 -3.45 14.77
C GLN A 120 -18.84 -3.30 15.61
N PRO A 121 -19.80 -2.43 15.17
CA PRO A 121 -21.03 -2.18 15.93
C PRO A 121 -21.98 -3.37 15.97
N SER A 122 -21.84 -4.37 15.08
CA SER A 122 -22.57 -5.63 15.12
C SER A 122 -21.74 -6.75 14.51
N GLU A 123 -22.17 -8.01 14.67
CA GLU A 123 -21.44 -9.20 14.21
C GLU A 123 -21.03 -9.14 12.73
N TYR A 124 -21.89 -8.56 11.87
CA TYR A 124 -21.68 -8.55 10.42
C TYR A 124 -21.32 -7.17 9.85
N ARG A 125 -21.15 -6.14 10.72
CA ARG A 125 -20.91 -4.76 10.26
C ARG A 125 -19.59 -4.22 10.79
N LEU A 126 -18.68 -3.90 9.87
CA LEU A 126 -17.48 -3.11 10.16
C LEU A 126 -17.67 -1.69 9.64
N VAL A 127 -17.16 -0.71 10.38
CA VAL A 127 -17.24 0.70 10.03
C VAL A 127 -15.87 1.33 10.22
N THR A 128 -15.36 1.98 9.18
CA THR A 128 -14.08 2.69 9.23
C THR A 128 -14.12 3.84 10.22
N ARG A 129 -12.97 4.12 10.83
CA ARG A 129 -12.68 5.37 11.56
C ARG A 129 -11.83 6.34 10.74
N LEU A 130 -11.48 5.98 9.51
CA LEU A 130 -10.89 6.88 8.54
C LEU A 130 -11.96 7.84 8.01
N ASN A 131 -11.54 8.93 7.39
CA ASN A 131 -12.46 9.78 6.65
C ASN A 131 -13.18 8.95 5.57
N HIS A 132 -14.50 9.13 5.43
CA HIS A 132 -15.30 8.38 4.45
C HIS A 132 -14.87 8.64 3.00
N ASP A 133 -14.27 9.80 2.73
CA ASP A 133 -13.77 10.20 1.43
C ASP A 133 -12.32 9.76 1.16
N THR A 134 -11.69 9.08 2.13
CA THR A 134 -10.32 8.57 1.96
C THR A 134 -10.22 7.73 0.68
N GLU A 135 -9.33 8.15 -0.22
CA GLU A 135 -9.02 7.40 -1.45
C GLU A 135 -7.95 6.34 -1.17
N ILE A 136 -8.19 5.12 -1.62
CA ILE A 136 -7.19 4.06 -1.63
C ILE A 136 -6.66 3.89 -3.05
N VAL A 137 -5.37 4.09 -3.25
CA VAL A 137 -4.68 3.85 -4.52
C VAL A 137 -3.74 2.68 -4.37
N LEU A 138 -3.93 1.68 -5.22
CA LEU A 138 -3.07 0.50 -5.26
C LEU A 138 -2.21 0.56 -6.52
N VAL A 139 -0.89 0.62 -6.37
CA VAL A 139 0.11 0.74 -7.45
C VAL A 139 0.94 -0.53 -7.47
N THR A 140 0.80 -1.34 -8.52
CA THR A 140 1.40 -2.68 -8.52
C THR A 140 2.10 -3.03 -9.83
N PRO A 141 3.44 -3.15 -9.82
CA PRO A 141 4.14 -3.92 -10.83
C PRO A 141 3.82 -5.42 -10.73
N LEU A 142 3.69 -6.08 -11.90
CA LEU A 142 3.46 -7.52 -11.98
C LEU A 142 4.13 -8.11 -13.23
N GLY A 143 4.64 -9.36 -13.14
CA GLY A 143 5.31 -10.05 -14.23
C GLY A 143 4.37 -10.65 -15.29
N MET A 144 3.10 -10.87 -14.91
CA MET A 144 2.09 -11.48 -15.79
C MET A 144 1.47 -10.45 -16.75
N PRO A 145 1.06 -10.84 -17.98
CA PRO A 145 0.26 -9.98 -18.84
C PRO A 145 -1.04 -9.54 -18.19
N LEU A 146 -1.34 -8.23 -18.24
CA LEU A 146 -2.48 -7.65 -17.55
C LEU A 146 -3.83 -8.30 -17.87
N PRO A 147 -4.16 -8.66 -19.13
CA PRO A 147 -5.43 -9.33 -19.44
C PRO A 147 -5.58 -10.67 -18.73
N ILE A 148 -4.49 -11.47 -18.65
CA ILE A 148 -4.50 -12.76 -17.96
C ILE A 148 -4.76 -12.54 -16.46
N TYR A 149 -3.97 -11.66 -15.82
CA TYR A 149 -4.12 -11.37 -14.40
C TYR A 149 -5.50 -10.82 -14.07
N LYS A 150 -6.00 -9.89 -14.88
CA LYS A 150 -7.27 -9.19 -14.62
C LYS A 150 -8.50 -10.06 -14.89
N TYR A 151 -8.54 -10.77 -16.00
CA TYR A 151 -9.76 -11.45 -16.45
C TYR A 151 -9.77 -12.95 -16.17
N ILE A 152 -8.63 -13.65 -16.35
CA ILE A 152 -8.54 -15.09 -16.10
C ILE A 152 -8.31 -15.35 -14.61
N MET A 153 -7.27 -14.74 -14.02
CA MET A 153 -6.94 -14.88 -12.59
C MET A 153 -7.87 -14.05 -11.68
N ARG A 154 -8.66 -13.11 -12.25
CA ARG A 154 -9.57 -12.22 -11.52
C ARG A 154 -8.87 -11.29 -10.51
N ALA A 155 -7.61 -10.94 -10.76
CA ALA A 155 -6.79 -10.02 -9.97
C ALA A 155 -6.90 -10.25 -8.45
N PRO A 156 -6.43 -11.40 -7.91
CA PRO A 156 -6.72 -11.81 -6.53
C PRO A 156 -6.20 -10.81 -5.48
N ALA A 157 -4.97 -10.30 -5.60
CA ALA A 157 -4.45 -9.28 -4.68
C ALA A 157 -5.35 -8.03 -4.65
N VAL A 158 -5.77 -7.54 -5.83
CA VAL A 158 -6.64 -6.35 -5.94
C VAL A 158 -8.01 -6.60 -5.31
N ARG A 159 -8.56 -7.80 -5.51
CA ARG A 159 -9.84 -8.19 -4.89
C ARG A 159 -9.76 -8.24 -3.37
N ILE A 160 -8.67 -8.78 -2.82
CA ILE A 160 -8.44 -8.80 -1.37
C ILE A 160 -8.41 -7.36 -0.85
N PHE A 161 -7.59 -6.48 -1.43
CA PHE A 161 -7.52 -5.08 -1.04
C PHE A 161 -8.88 -4.38 -1.14
N LYS A 162 -9.49 -4.43 -2.32
CA LYS A 162 -10.73 -3.70 -2.60
C LYS A 162 -11.92 -4.23 -1.81
N GLN A 163 -12.14 -5.55 -1.77
CA GLN A 163 -13.36 -6.14 -1.23
C GLN A 163 -13.21 -6.56 0.22
N SER A 164 -12.12 -7.29 0.53
CA SER A 164 -11.99 -7.94 1.83
C SER A 164 -11.40 -7.01 2.91
N ILE A 165 -10.63 -5.97 2.50
CA ILE A 165 -10.06 -5.00 3.44
C ILE A 165 -10.90 -3.73 3.42
N PHE A 166 -10.82 -2.91 2.36
CA PHE A 166 -11.35 -1.55 2.39
C PHE A 166 -12.87 -1.45 2.26
N ARG A 167 -13.50 -2.16 1.32
CA ARG A 167 -14.98 -2.14 1.22
C ARG A 167 -15.65 -2.76 2.44
N LYS A 168 -15.04 -3.77 3.04
CA LYS A 168 -15.55 -4.43 4.24
C LYS A 168 -15.67 -3.45 5.42
N ILE A 169 -14.77 -2.48 5.53
CA ILE A 169 -14.82 -1.42 6.55
C ILE A 169 -15.53 -0.14 6.07
N GLY A 170 -16.12 -0.13 4.88
CA GLY A 170 -16.95 0.96 4.37
C GLY A 170 -16.26 1.94 3.42
N ILE A 171 -14.96 1.79 3.10
CA ILE A 171 -14.26 2.63 2.13
C ILE A 171 -14.57 2.16 0.72
N LYS A 172 -15.11 3.05 -0.11
CA LYS A 172 -15.55 2.75 -1.48
C LYS A 172 -14.64 3.33 -2.56
N ASN A 173 -13.94 4.43 -2.25
CA ASN A 173 -13.07 5.13 -3.19
C ASN A 173 -11.77 4.34 -3.35
N PHE A 174 -11.66 3.59 -4.43
CA PHE A 174 -10.55 2.68 -4.68
C PHE A 174 -10.12 2.75 -6.15
N ARG A 175 -8.85 3.01 -6.38
CA ARG A 175 -8.20 3.05 -7.69
C ARG A 175 -7.06 2.04 -7.76
N TRP A 176 -6.91 1.36 -8.88
CA TRP A 176 -5.81 0.43 -9.12
C TRP A 176 -5.02 0.84 -10.36
N LEU A 177 -3.70 0.94 -10.20
CA LEU A 177 -2.74 1.30 -11.23
C LEU A 177 -1.79 0.12 -11.46
N PRO A 178 -2.09 -0.77 -12.41
CA PRO A 178 -1.24 -1.91 -12.75
C PRO A 178 -0.10 -1.52 -13.69
N TYR A 179 1.08 -2.09 -13.48
CA TYR A 179 2.25 -1.98 -14.35
C TYR A 179 2.74 -3.38 -14.71
N ALA A 180 2.17 -3.92 -15.80
CA ALA A 180 2.42 -5.31 -16.20
C ALA A 180 3.72 -5.47 -17.00
N ARG A 181 4.46 -6.56 -16.75
CA ARG A 181 5.63 -6.99 -17.54
C ARG A 181 6.74 -5.93 -17.65
N VAL A 182 6.95 -5.13 -16.63
CA VAL A 182 8.00 -4.09 -16.62
C VAL A 182 9.42 -4.68 -16.74
N ASP A 183 9.59 -5.92 -16.35
CA ASP A 183 10.82 -6.72 -16.50
C ASP A 183 11.18 -7.02 -17.98
N LYS A 184 10.19 -6.99 -18.89
CA LYS A 184 10.35 -7.23 -20.33
C LYS A 184 10.46 -5.94 -21.16
N MET A 185 10.35 -4.77 -20.52
CA MET A 185 10.38 -3.47 -21.19
C MET A 185 11.79 -2.92 -21.33
N THR A 186 12.03 -2.13 -22.38
CA THR A 186 13.25 -1.36 -22.51
C THR A 186 13.29 -0.20 -21.48
N ALA A 187 14.45 0.44 -21.33
CA ALA A 187 14.59 1.59 -20.44
C ALA A 187 13.65 2.74 -20.86
N GLU A 188 13.53 2.99 -22.16
CA GLU A 188 12.68 4.03 -22.77
C GLU A 188 11.21 3.77 -22.51
N GLN A 189 10.76 2.52 -22.67
CA GLN A 189 9.38 2.12 -22.37
C GLN A 189 9.04 2.32 -20.88
N ARG A 190 9.97 1.95 -19.99
CA ARG A 190 9.77 2.20 -18.54
C ARG A 190 9.73 3.69 -18.22
N ALA A 191 10.59 4.50 -18.86
CA ALA A 191 10.59 5.96 -18.69
C ALA A 191 9.27 6.58 -19.14
N GLN A 192 8.70 6.12 -20.27
CA GLN A 192 7.38 6.57 -20.74
C GLN A 192 6.27 6.22 -19.76
N LEU A 193 6.29 5.00 -19.16
CA LEU A 193 5.31 4.64 -18.14
C LEU A 193 5.39 5.56 -16.93
N LEU A 194 6.61 5.86 -16.46
CA LEU A 194 6.82 6.77 -15.32
C LEU A 194 6.33 8.19 -15.63
N ALA A 195 6.61 8.72 -16.83
CA ALA A 195 6.14 10.03 -17.26
C ALA A 195 4.61 10.13 -17.25
N ASN A 196 3.91 9.05 -17.57
CA ASN A 196 2.44 8.99 -17.68
C ASN A 196 1.74 8.46 -16.42
N VAL A 197 2.42 8.39 -15.28
CA VAL A 197 1.78 8.01 -14.01
C VAL A 197 0.68 9.04 -13.68
N PRO A 198 -0.59 8.63 -13.46
CA PRO A 198 -1.73 9.54 -13.35
C PRO A 198 -1.89 10.11 -11.93
N PHE A 199 -0.97 10.96 -11.53
CA PHE A 199 -0.99 11.75 -10.30
C PHE A 199 -0.78 13.22 -10.57
#